data_57ddb30c2b74fed18a8bf34470fcc934
#
_entry.id   57ddb30c2b74fed18a8bf34470fcc934
#
_cell.length_a   1.000
_cell.length_b   1.000
_cell.length_c   1.000
_cell.angle_alpha   90.00
_cell.angle_beta   90.00
_cell.angle_gamma   90.00
#
_symmetry.space_group_name_H-M   'P 1'
#
loop_
_entity.id
_entity.type
_entity.pdbx_description
1 polymer ?
#
loop_
_entity_poly.entity_id
_entity_poly.type
_entity_poly.pdbx_seq_one_letter_code
_entity_poly.pdbx_strand_id
1 'polypeptide(L)'
;IPEWNDLVYQNRWEEAFERLIETNNFPEITGRVCPAVCEGACVLGITETPVAIKNLEAAISDKGLENGWFKAAPPTNRTGKKVAIVGSGPAGLSAAQELNFAGHTVTVYERDDRLGGLMMYGIPNMKLEKSILDFRVEIMEQEGIIFFTNTDVGSDEENSISIKELSENNDVILLATGATQPRDLPIPNRDAEGIHFAMDFLRANTKSLLDSNHKDQNYINSKDKDVIVIGGGDTGTDCIGTALRHGCKSLTNFEILPQPPVERAEDNPWPIFPKTYKVDYGHEESNELFGSDPRVFSISGKEFLKDDQGNLTGIVTVEVDNNFKEISGTEKEWKADLILLAMGFLGPEDYVVQNLKVDLDERSNYKAEHNIHVTSNPKVFAAGDCRRGQSLVVWAINEGRAAANEINNFLS
;
A
#
# COMPACT_ATOMS: atom_id res chain seq x y z
N ILE A 1 -14.65 -13.96 -11.66
CA ILE A 1 -14.44 -14.90 -10.53
C ILE A 1 -15.06 -16.28 -10.85
N PRO A 2 -16.36 -16.41 -11.15
CA PRO A 2 -16.96 -17.73 -11.40
C PRO A 2 -16.28 -18.50 -12.55
N GLU A 3 -15.89 -17.83 -13.62
CA GLU A 3 -15.32 -18.46 -14.82
C GLU A 3 -13.98 -19.16 -14.53
N TRP A 4 -13.01 -18.47 -13.92
CA TRP A 4 -11.74 -19.10 -13.61
C TRP A 4 -11.84 -20.12 -12.45
N ASN A 5 -12.81 -19.97 -11.54
CA ASN A 5 -13.15 -21.02 -10.55
C ASN A 5 -13.63 -22.29 -11.24
N ASP A 6 -14.52 -22.18 -12.23
CA ASP A 6 -15.02 -23.33 -13.00
C ASP A 6 -13.90 -23.98 -13.80
N LEU A 7 -13.03 -23.18 -14.41
CA LEU A 7 -11.85 -23.70 -15.14
C LEU A 7 -10.90 -24.47 -14.21
N VAL A 8 -10.63 -23.96 -12.98
CA VAL A 8 -9.84 -24.67 -11.97
C VAL A 8 -10.52 -25.99 -11.58
N TYR A 9 -11.83 -25.99 -11.34
CA TYR A 9 -12.59 -27.19 -11.03
C TYR A 9 -12.48 -28.26 -12.14
N GLN A 10 -12.44 -27.84 -13.40
CA GLN A 10 -12.23 -28.71 -14.57
C GLN A 10 -10.75 -29.07 -14.81
N ASN A 11 -9.82 -28.67 -13.92
CA ASN A 11 -8.37 -28.84 -14.06
C ASN A 11 -7.77 -28.15 -15.30
N ARG A 12 -8.41 -27.09 -15.80
CA ARG A 12 -7.98 -26.25 -16.94
C ARG A 12 -7.24 -25.01 -16.43
N TRP A 13 -6.09 -25.23 -15.82
CA TRP A 13 -5.37 -24.18 -15.09
C TRP A 13 -4.79 -23.07 -15.97
N GLU A 14 -4.31 -23.41 -17.17
CA GLU A 14 -3.76 -22.42 -18.13
C GLU A 14 -4.86 -21.47 -18.59
N GLU A 15 -6.03 -21.98 -18.95
CA GLU A 15 -7.19 -21.16 -19.33
C GLU A 15 -7.73 -20.34 -18.14
N ALA A 16 -7.65 -20.88 -16.92
CA ALA A 16 -7.97 -20.11 -15.70
C ALA A 16 -7.01 -18.93 -15.51
N PHE A 17 -5.72 -19.15 -15.77
CA PHE A 17 -4.69 -18.12 -15.73
C PHE A 17 -4.94 -17.05 -16.80
N GLU A 18 -5.15 -17.42 -18.05
CA GLU A 18 -5.50 -16.49 -19.14
C GLU A 18 -6.72 -15.65 -18.79
N ARG A 19 -7.77 -16.27 -18.26
CA ARG A 19 -8.99 -15.57 -17.84
C ARG A 19 -8.77 -14.63 -16.66
N LEU A 20 -7.91 -14.96 -15.72
CA LEU A 20 -7.59 -14.14 -14.56
C LEU A 20 -6.82 -12.86 -14.96
N ILE A 21 -5.79 -13.00 -15.82
CA ILE A 21 -4.96 -11.85 -16.24
C ILE A 21 -5.71 -10.85 -17.14
N GLU A 22 -6.81 -11.22 -17.79
CA GLU A 22 -7.65 -10.27 -18.56
C GLU A 22 -8.20 -9.12 -17.69
N THR A 23 -8.45 -9.38 -16.42
CA THR A 23 -9.08 -8.44 -15.51
C THR A 23 -8.19 -7.95 -14.37
N ASN A 24 -7.07 -8.60 -14.15
CA ASN A 24 -6.12 -8.27 -13.09
C ASN A 24 -4.68 -8.33 -13.64
N ASN A 25 -3.98 -7.20 -13.67
CA ASN A 25 -2.59 -7.13 -14.17
C ASN A 25 -1.61 -7.90 -13.29
N PHE A 26 -1.86 -7.98 -11.98
CA PHE A 26 -0.91 -8.49 -10.99
C PHE A 26 -1.55 -9.49 -10.02
N PRO A 27 -2.12 -10.60 -10.52
CA PRO A 27 -2.80 -11.57 -9.67
C PRO A 27 -1.84 -12.29 -8.70
N GLU A 28 -0.56 -12.41 -9.05
CA GLU A 28 0.49 -12.93 -8.19
C GLU A 28 0.76 -12.05 -6.97
N ILE A 29 0.49 -10.74 -7.08
CA ILE A 29 0.62 -9.78 -5.99
C ILE A 29 -0.68 -9.71 -5.20
N THR A 30 -1.82 -9.47 -5.86
CA THR A 30 -3.12 -9.33 -5.19
C THR A 30 -3.52 -10.58 -4.45
N GLY A 31 -3.23 -11.76 -4.98
CA GLY A 31 -3.45 -13.04 -4.33
C GLY A 31 -2.71 -13.20 -2.99
N ARG A 32 -1.65 -12.41 -2.76
CA ARG A 32 -0.89 -12.41 -1.50
C ARG A 32 -1.29 -11.30 -0.55
N VAL A 33 -1.54 -10.10 -1.06
CA VAL A 33 -1.64 -8.90 -0.21
C VAL A 33 -3.02 -8.26 -0.13
N CYS A 34 -3.96 -8.62 -1.03
CA CYS A 34 -5.31 -8.05 -1.00
C CYS A 34 -6.08 -8.52 0.25
N PRO A 35 -6.82 -7.62 0.94
CA PRO A 35 -7.65 -8.02 2.09
C PRO A 35 -8.93 -8.76 1.68
N ALA A 36 -9.11 -9.08 0.38
CA ALA A 36 -10.17 -9.93 -0.16
C ALA A 36 -11.59 -9.43 0.18
N VAL A 37 -11.85 -8.14 -0.05
CA VAL A 37 -13.20 -7.55 0.18
C VAL A 37 -14.30 -8.25 -0.63
N CYS A 38 -13.95 -8.88 -1.74
CA CYS A 38 -14.85 -9.69 -2.56
C CYS A 38 -15.35 -10.94 -1.84
N GLU A 39 -14.57 -11.54 -0.95
CA GLU A 39 -14.97 -12.66 -0.11
C GLU A 39 -16.04 -12.21 0.90
N GLY A 40 -15.88 -11.04 1.50
CA GLY A 40 -16.87 -10.44 2.40
C GLY A 40 -18.21 -10.12 1.73
N ALA A 41 -18.22 -9.94 0.40
CA ALA A 41 -19.40 -9.69 -0.44
C ALA A 41 -19.86 -10.95 -1.20
N CYS A 42 -19.21 -12.10 -1.02
CA CYS A 42 -19.59 -13.34 -1.68
C CYS A 42 -20.99 -13.78 -1.21
N VAL A 43 -21.89 -14.05 -2.19
CA VAL A 43 -23.27 -14.48 -1.89
C VAL A 43 -23.32 -15.82 -1.14
N LEU A 44 -22.36 -16.70 -1.39
CA LEU A 44 -22.25 -17.98 -0.66
C LEU A 44 -22.01 -17.72 0.85
N GLY A 45 -21.30 -16.65 1.19
CA GLY A 45 -21.03 -16.25 2.58
C GLY A 45 -22.26 -15.84 3.40
N ILE A 46 -23.48 -15.81 2.80
CA ILE A 46 -24.74 -15.60 3.53
C ILE A 46 -25.16 -16.87 4.27
N THR A 47 -24.90 -18.03 3.70
CA THR A 47 -25.38 -19.34 4.21
C THR A 47 -24.26 -20.33 4.50
N GLU A 48 -23.07 -20.11 3.92
CA GLU A 48 -21.93 -21.02 3.98
C GLU A 48 -20.63 -20.20 4.15
N THR A 49 -19.47 -20.88 4.11
CA THR A 49 -18.18 -20.21 4.02
C THR A 49 -18.01 -19.55 2.65
N PRO A 50 -17.59 -18.28 2.57
CA PRO A 50 -17.32 -17.63 1.30
C PRO A 50 -16.29 -18.39 0.45
N VAL A 51 -16.36 -18.25 -0.87
CA VAL A 51 -15.31 -18.74 -1.77
C VAL A 51 -13.97 -18.09 -1.40
N ALA A 52 -12.91 -18.89 -1.26
CA ALA A 52 -11.55 -18.44 -1.00
C ALA A 52 -10.92 -17.82 -2.28
N ILE A 53 -11.46 -16.67 -2.71
CA ILE A 53 -11.16 -16.02 -3.99
C ILE A 53 -9.69 -15.67 -4.09
N LYS A 54 -9.17 -14.98 -3.08
CA LYS A 54 -7.77 -14.55 -3.01
C LYS A 54 -6.79 -15.73 -3.10
N ASN A 55 -7.07 -16.80 -2.39
CA ASN A 55 -6.20 -17.99 -2.39
C ASN A 55 -6.23 -18.71 -3.75
N LEU A 56 -7.35 -18.69 -4.44
CA LEU A 56 -7.46 -19.23 -5.79
C LEU A 56 -6.71 -18.38 -6.81
N GLU A 57 -6.80 -17.04 -6.71
CA GLU A 57 -5.97 -16.14 -7.51
C GLU A 57 -4.48 -16.41 -7.31
N ALA A 58 -4.03 -16.56 -6.07
CA ALA A 58 -2.67 -16.93 -5.76
C ALA A 58 -2.28 -18.27 -6.37
N ALA A 59 -3.10 -19.32 -6.18
CA ALA A 59 -2.83 -20.66 -6.70
C ALA A 59 -2.76 -20.72 -8.25
N ILE A 60 -3.65 -19.98 -8.93
CA ILE A 60 -3.63 -19.88 -10.40
C ILE A 60 -2.35 -19.18 -10.85
N SER A 61 -1.98 -18.08 -10.19
CA SER A 61 -0.77 -17.32 -10.51
C SER A 61 0.50 -18.12 -10.25
N ASP A 62 0.57 -18.86 -9.13
CA ASP A 62 1.71 -19.70 -8.81
C ASP A 62 1.91 -20.80 -9.84
N LYS A 63 0.81 -21.43 -10.30
CA LYS A 63 0.88 -22.36 -11.43
C LYS A 63 1.35 -21.67 -12.72
N GLY A 64 0.95 -20.43 -12.94
CA GLY A 64 1.43 -19.62 -14.07
C GLY A 64 2.94 -19.37 -14.00
N LEU A 65 3.48 -19.09 -12.83
CA LEU A 65 4.92 -18.93 -12.58
C LEU A 65 5.67 -20.26 -12.81
N GLU A 66 5.19 -21.34 -12.18
CA GLU A 66 5.80 -22.68 -12.29
C GLU A 66 5.86 -23.21 -13.72
N ASN A 67 4.85 -22.92 -14.54
CA ASN A 67 4.74 -23.43 -15.90
C ASN A 67 5.20 -22.42 -16.97
N GLY A 68 5.65 -21.22 -16.58
CA GLY A 68 6.14 -20.20 -17.50
C GLY A 68 5.05 -19.62 -18.42
N TRP A 69 3.83 -19.49 -17.92
CA TRP A 69 2.72 -18.90 -18.68
C TRP A 69 2.77 -17.38 -18.70
N PHE A 70 3.43 -16.75 -17.74
CA PHE A 70 3.74 -15.33 -17.81
C PHE A 70 4.77 -15.07 -18.91
N LYS A 71 4.36 -14.42 -19.99
CA LYS A 71 5.21 -14.10 -21.13
C LYS A 71 5.10 -12.64 -21.48
N ALA A 72 6.23 -12.02 -21.79
CA ALA A 72 6.22 -10.67 -22.32
C ALA A 72 5.48 -10.62 -23.68
N ALA A 73 4.59 -9.65 -23.82
CA ALA A 73 3.78 -9.42 -25.01
C ALA A 73 4.00 -7.98 -25.53
N PRO A 74 5.18 -7.69 -26.13
CA PRO A 74 5.45 -6.35 -26.65
C PRO A 74 4.46 -5.99 -27.77
N PRO A 75 3.96 -4.74 -27.83
CA PRO A 75 3.03 -4.32 -28.87
C PRO A 75 3.65 -4.41 -30.25
N THR A 76 2.91 -4.91 -31.22
CA THR A 76 3.37 -5.06 -32.62
C THR A 76 3.53 -3.73 -33.35
N ASN A 77 2.76 -2.72 -32.95
CA ASN A 77 2.78 -1.39 -33.55
C ASN A 77 2.88 -0.33 -32.46
N ARG A 78 3.68 0.72 -32.73
CA ARG A 78 3.80 1.89 -31.87
C ARG A 78 2.98 3.05 -32.44
N THR A 79 2.25 3.77 -31.58
CA THR A 79 1.45 4.94 -31.97
C THR A 79 2.28 6.19 -32.22
N GLY A 80 3.53 6.19 -31.74
CA GLY A 80 4.39 7.38 -31.72
C GLY A 80 4.07 8.37 -30.57
N LYS A 81 3.06 8.10 -29.77
CA LYS A 81 2.72 8.91 -28.58
C LYS A 81 3.57 8.50 -27.39
N LYS A 82 3.90 9.49 -26.55
CA LYS A 82 4.75 9.33 -25.38
C LYS A 82 3.98 9.66 -24.10
N VAL A 83 4.00 8.75 -23.15
CA VAL A 83 3.35 8.93 -21.84
C VAL A 83 4.40 8.81 -20.73
N ALA A 84 4.47 9.85 -19.88
CA ALA A 84 5.24 9.81 -18.64
C ALA A 84 4.34 9.42 -17.49
N ILE A 85 4.79 8.48 -16.66
CA ILE A 85 4.10 8.07 -15.43
C ILE A 85 5.02 8.40 -14.24
N VAL A 86 4.48 9.12 -13.27
CA VAL A 86 5.20 9.50 -12.06
C VAL A 86 4.76 8.59 -10.91
N GLY A 87 5.66 7.72 -10.48
CA GLY A 87 5.44 6.70 -9.46
C GLY A 87 5.20 5.30 -10.03
N SER A 88 5.91 4.32 -9.48
CA SER A 88 5.88 2.91 -9.87
C SER A 88 5.05 2.02 -8.94
N GLY A 89 4.16 2.61 -8.14
CA GLY A 89 3.20 1.85 -7.33
C GLY A 89 2.20 1.06 -8.21
N PRO A 90 1.27 0.30 -7.60
CA PRO A 90 0.35 -0.55 -8.35
C PRO A 90 -0.50 0.21 -9.39
N ALA A 91 -0.85 1.46 -9.13
CA ALA A 91 -1.56 2.30 -10.09
C ALA A 91 -0.67 2.67 -11.30
N GLY A 92 0.57 3.09 -11.04
CA GLY A 92 1.51 3.45 -12.11
C GLY A 92 1.89 2.25 -12.97
N LEU A 93 2.21 1.10 -12.36
CA LEU A 93 2.58 -0.11 -13.10
C LEU A 93 1.41 -0.66 -13.94
N SER A 94 0.19 -0.70 -13.39
CA SER A 94 -0.97 -1.17 -14.16
C SER A 94 -1.29 -0.24 -15.33
N ALA A 95 -1.21 1.07 -15.14
CA ALA A 95 -1.37 2.02 -16.23
C ALA A 95 -0.26 1.88 -17.28
N ALA A 96 1.00 1.68 -16.84
CA ALA A 96 2.12 1.49 -17.75
C ALA A 96 1.91 0.29 -18.67
N GLN A 97 1.46 -0.84 -18.14
CA GLN A 97 1.20 -2.04 -18.91
C GLN A 97 0.07 -1.84 -19.93
N GLU A 98 -1.07 -1.28 -19.51
CA GLU A 98 -2.21 -1.04 -20.40
C GLU A 98 -1.87 -0.05 -21.53
N LEU A 99 -1.18 1.05 -21.22
CA LEU A 99 -0.76 2.03 -22.21
C LEU A 99 0.29 1.47 -23.18
N ASN A 100 1.19 0.63 -22.68
CA ASN A 100 2.16 -0.04 -23.54
C ASN A 100 1.46 -1.03 -24.48
N PHE A 101 0.48 -1.82 -24.01
CA PHE A 101 -0.33 -2.69 -24.85
C PHE A 101 -1.11 -1.93 -25.93
N ALA A 102 -1.58 -0.71 -25.61
CA ALA A 102 -2.19 0.19 -26.59
C ALA A 102 -1.19 0.74 -27.64
N GLY A 103 0.11 0.45 -27.49
CA GLY A 103 1.16 0.84 -28.43
C GLY A 103 1.85 2.17 -28.12
N HIS A 104 1.57 2.82 -26.99
CA HIS A 104 2.25 4.05 -26.61
C HIS A 104 3.69 3.76 -26.13
N THR A 105 4.58 4.74 -26.24
CA THR A 105 5.88 4.71 -25.57
C THR A 105 5.69 5.20 -24.15
N VAL A 106 5.91 4.30 -23.18
CA VAL A 106 5.68 4.58 -21.77
C VAL A 106 6.99 4.65 -21.01
N THR A 107 7.16 5.73 -20.24
CA THR A 107 8.29 5.92 -19.33
C THR A 107 7.77 6.12 -17.92
N VAL A 108 8.24 5.31 -16.97
CA VAL A 108 7.90 5.39 -15.55
C VAL A 108 9.08 5.96 -14.77
N TYR A 109 8.82 6.99 -13.98
CA TYR A 109 9.80 7.64 -13.10
C TYR A 109 9.51 7.26 -11.66
N GLU A 110 10.51 6.70 -10.97
CA GLU A 110 10.45 6.29 -9.58
C GLU A 110 11.57 6.95 -8.77
N ARG A 111 11.20 7.63 -7.69
CA ARG A 111 12.18 8.28 -6.80
C ARG A 111 13.03 7.32 -6.00
N ASP A 112 12.49 6.13 -5.73
CA ASP A 112 13.20 5.09 -5.01
C ASP A 112 14.19 4.33 -5.90
N ASP A 113 15.11 3.60 -5.28
CA ASP A 113 16.10 2.78 -5.97
C ASP A 113 15.52 1.48 -6.56
N ARG A 114 14.28 1.13 -6.19
CA ARG A 114 13.54 -0.04 -6.69
C ARG A 114 12.10 0.32 -7.02
N LEU A 115 11.57 -0.37 -8.03
CA LEU A 115 10.20 -0.21 -8.49
C LEU A 115 9.19 -0.89 -7.57
N GLY A 116 7.95 -0.40 -7.55
CA GLY A 116 6.83 -1.05 -6.87
C GLY A 116 6.15 -0.21 -5.79
N GLY A 117 6.70 0.93 -5.40
CA GLY A 117 6.15 1.80 -4.37
C GLY A 117 5.90 1.04 -3.05
N LEU A 118 4.68 1.07 -2.52
CA LEU A 118 4.35 0.36 -1.27
C LEU A 118 4.44 -1.17 -1.39
N MET A 119 4.30 -1.75 -2.57
CA MET A 119 4.53 -3.20 -2.78
C MET A 119 6.00 -3.57 -2.52
N MET A 120 6.93 -2.66 -2.83
CA MET A 120 8.36 -2.85 -2.55
C MET A 120 8.69 -2.53 -1.10
N TYR A 121 8.40 -1.32 -0.63
CA TYR A 121 8.92 -0.81 0.63
C TYR A 121 7.91 -0.66 1.77
N GLY A 122 6.60 -0.76 1.48
CA GLY A 122 5.55 -0.69 2.50
C GLY A 122 5.14 -2.04 3.04
N ILE A 123 5.03 -3.04 2.17
CA ILE A 123 4.65 -4.41 2.54
C ILE A 123 5.92 -5.20 2.88
N PRO A 124 6.03 -5.84 4.06
CA PRO A 124 7.22 -6.58 4.43
C PRO A 124 7.40 -7.86 3.58
N ASN A 125 8.66 -8.31 3.46
CA ASN A 125 9.03 -9.44 2.60
C ASN A 125 8.34 -10.76 3.00
N MET A 126 8.02 -10.94 4.27
CA MET A 126 7.29 -12.11 4.76
C MET A 126 5.85 -12.23 4.20
N LYS A 127 5.27 -11.12 3.78
CA LYS A 127 3.91 -11.07 3.20
C LYS A 127 3.96 -11.03 1.66
N LEU A 128 4.99 -10.41 1.09
CA LEU A 128 5.23 -10.34 -0.34
C LEU A 128 6.73 -10.42 -0.62
N GLU A 129 7.19 -11.55 -1.10
CA GLU A 129 8.58 -11.73 -1.56
C GLU A 129 8.86 -10.82 -2.75
N LYS A 130 9.95 -10.03 -2.67
CA LYS A 130 10.26 -9.01 -3.67
C LYS A 130 10.67 -9.60 -5.02
N SER A 131 11.16 -10.83 -5.05
CA SER A 131 11.42 -11.58 -6.29
C SER A 131 10.19 -11.70 -7.20
N ILE A 132 8.98 -11.74 -6.63
CA ILE A 132 7.72 -11.75 -7.40
C ILE A 132 7.51 -10.43 -8.12
N LEU A 133 7.81 -9.32 -7.45
CA LEU A 133 7.71 -7.99 -8.03
C LEU A 133 8.81 -7.76 -9.06
N ASP A 134 10.05 -8.17 -8.77
CA ASP A 134 11.19 -8.08 -9.70
C ASP A 134 10.90 -8.86 -10.98
N PHE A 135 10.38 -10.08 -10.87
CA PHE A 135 9.94 -10.89 -12.02
C PHE A 135 8.88 -10.16 -12.88
N ARG A 136 7.90 -9.51 -12.26
CA ARG A 136 6.88 -8.74 -12.99
C ARG A 136 7.50 -7.56 -13.73
N VAL A 137 8.40 -6.82 -13.09
CA VAL A 137 9.12 -5.70 -13.69
C VAL A 137 9.94 -6.17 -14.91
N GLU A 138 10.66 -7.28 -14.79
CA GLU A 138 11.43 -7.85 -15.91
C GLU A 138 10.54 -8.14 -17.13
N ILE A 139 9.33 -8.67 -16.93
CA ILE A 139 8.38 -8.88 -18.05
C ILE A 139 7.99 -7.53 -18.67
N MET A 140 7.68 -6.53 -17.86
CA MET A 140 7.27 -5.21 -18.34
C MET A 140 8.41 -4.50 -19.11
N GLU A 141 9.66 -4.68 -18.70
CA GLU A 141 10.85 -4.21 -19.44
C GLU A 141 10.98 -4.91 -20.79
N GLN A 142 10.77 -6.23 -20.84
CA GLN A 142 10.77 -7.00 -22.10
C GLN A 142 9.62 -6.59 -23.02
N GLU A 143 8.51 -6.10 -22.48
CA GLU A 143 7.38 -5.51 -23.22
C GLU A 143 7.73 -4.12 -23.79
N GLY A 144 8.83 -3.51 -23.36
CA GLY A 144 9.34 -2.24 -23.85
C GLY A 144 8.92 -1.01 -23.05
N ILE A 145 8.48 -1.20 -21.80
CA ILE A 145 8.29 -0.10 -20.85
C ILE A 145 9.67 0.34 -20.35
N ILE A 146 9.86 1.65 -20.24
CA ILE A 146 11.12 2.26 -19.80
C ILE A 146 10.96 2.69 -18.34
N PHE A 147 11.89 2.30 -17.48
CA PHE A 147 11.92 2.67 -16.08
C PHE A 147 13.15 3.49 -15.73
N PHE A 148 12.94 4.56 -14.97
CA PHE A 148 14.00 5.35 -14.33
C PHE A 148 13.80 5.32 -12.82
N THR A 149 14.66 4.61 -12.11
CA THR A 149 14.75 4.63 -10.64
C THR A 149 15.69 5.73 -10.17
N ASN A 150 15.69 6.04 -8.85
CA ASN A 150 16.43 7.16 -8.27
C ASN A 150 16.17 8.49 -9.01
N THR A 151 14.97 8.66 -9.55
CA THR A 151 14.60 9.82 -10.34
C THR A 151 13.34 10.44 -9.79
N ASP A 152 13.49 11.50 -9.04
CA ASP A 152 12.35 12.27 -8.53
C ASP A 152 11.82 13.24 -9.59
N VAL A 153 10.58 13.66 -9.48
CA VAL A 153 9.91 14.54 -10.44
C VAL A 153 9.49 15.82 -9.73
N GLY A 154 10.09 16.93 -10.14
CA GLY A 154 9.70 18.26 -9.67
C GLY A 154 10.30 18.71 -8.34
N SER A 155 11.19 17.94 -7.73
CA SER A 155 11.98 18.37 -6.58
C SER A 155 13.23 19.16 -7.03
N ASP A 156 13.94 19.76 -6.06
CA ASP A 156 15.20 20.45 -6.26
C ASP A 156 16.43 19.52 -6.07
N GLU A 157 16.21 18.20 -6.02
CA GLU A 157 17.28 17.22 -5.84
C GLU A 157 18.11 17.02 -7.12
N GLU A 158 19.39 16.62 -6.96
CA GLU A 158 20.35 16.47 -8.06
C GLU A 158 19.90 15.49 -9.15
N ASN A 159 19.17 14.44 -8.76
CA ASN A 159 18.65 13.40 -9.67
C ASN A 159 17.17 13.63 -10.04
N SER A 160 16.71 14.85 -9.99
CA SER A 160 15.32 15.20 -10.32
C SER A 160 15.17 15.55 -11.80
N ILE A 161 14.06 15.12 -12.39
CA ILE A 161 13.60 15.64 -13.68
C ILE A 161 12.66 16.82 -13.45
N SER A 162 12.91 17.93 -14.12
CA SER A 162 12.05 19.09 -13.98
C SER A 162 10.67 18.84 -14.62
N ILE A 163 9.62 19.41 -14.02
CA ILE A 163 8.25 19.37 -14.56
C ILE A 163 8.19 19.91 -15.99
N LYS A 164 9.01 20.93 -16.30
CA LYS A 164 9.09 21.50 -17.63
C LYS A 164 9.60 20.48 -18.64
N GLU A 165 10.71 19.84 -18.35
CA GLU A 165 11.32 18.83 -19.20
C GLU A 165 10.37 17.65 -19.41
N LEU A 166 9.73 17.17 -18.34
CA LEU A 166 8.72 16.10 -18.40
C LEU A 166 7.58 16.47 -19.35
N SER A 167 7.05 17.70 -19.25
CA SER A 167 5.94 18.19 -20.07
C SER A 167 6.31 18.45 -21.54
N GLU A 168 7.55 18.86 -21.81
CA GLU A 168 8.04 19.12 -23.18
C GLU A 168 8.32 17.81 -23.94
N ASN A 169 8.73 16.76 -23.25
CA ASN A 169 9.14 15.49 -23.85
C ASN A 169 8.02 14.45 -23.98
N ASN A 170 6.84 14.68 -23.38
CA ASN A 170 5.74 13.76 -23.37
C ASN A 170 4.42 14.40 -23.82
N ASP A 171 3.56 13.62 -24.45
CA ASP A 171 2.22 14.05 -24.86
C ASP A 171 1.27 14.18 -23.67
N VAL A 172 1.41 13.27 -22.68
CA VAL A 172 0.59 13.17 -21.47
C VAL A 172 1.46 12.76 -20.27
N ILE A 173 1.08 13.24 -19.09
CA ILE A 173 1.64 12.84 -17.79
C ILE A 173 0.54 12.17 -16.97
N LEU A 174 0.84 11.01 -16.37
CA LEU A 174 0.02 10.37 -15.35
C LEU A 174 0.71 10.48 -13.99
N LEU A 175 0.02 11.09 -13.04
CA LEU A 175 0.45 11.14 -11.64
C LEU A 175 -0.10 9.90 -10.90
N ALA A 176 0.80 9.05 -10.41
CA ALA A 176 0.52 7.85 -9.65
C ALA A 176 1.39 7.77 -8.39
N THR A 177 1.61 8.93 -7.75
CA THR A 177 2.60 9.16 -6.68
C THR A 177 2.20 8.58 -5.33
N GLY A 178 0.98 8.03 -5.21
CA GLY A 178 0.46 7.48 -3.96
C GLY A 178 0.07 8.57 -2.94
N ALA A 179 -0.21 8.17 -1.71
CA ALA A 179 -0.43 9.03 -0.56
C ALA A 179 0.71 8.78 0.44
N THR A 180 1.62 9.73 0.56
CA THR A 180 2.91 9.54 1.25
C THR A 180 3.11 10.44 2.46
N GLN A 181 2.26 11.49 2.63
CA GLN A 181 2.29 12.32 3.83
C GLN A 181 1.67 11.58 5.02
N PRO A 182 2.47 11.14 6.02
CA PRO A 182 1.96 10.39 7.14
C PRO A 182 1.13 11.30 8.07
N ARG A 183 0.12 10.71 8.70
CA ARG A 183 -0.59 11.37 9.81
C ARG A 183 0.27 11.29 11.07
N ASP A 184 0.53 12.43 11.68
CA ASP A 184 1.30 12.55 12.92
C ASP A 184 0.41 12.57 14.17
N LEU A 185 1.02 12.35 15.34
CA LEU A 185 0.43 12.46 16.67
C LEU A 185 1.12 13.62 17.42
N PRO A 186 0.65 14.86 17.25
CA PRO A 186 1.31 16.04 17.78
C PRO A 186 0.98 16.28 19.26
N ILE A 187 1.34 15.33 20.13
CA ILE A 187 1.22 15.43 21.59
C ILE A 187 2.58 15.79 22.23
N PRO A 188 2.62 16.23 23.50
CA PRO A 188 3.87 16.60 24.17
C PRO A 188 4.97 15.55 24.02
N ASN A 189 6.22 16.01 23.91
CA ASN A 189 7.44 15.20 23.73
C ASN A 189 7.47 14.35 22.46
N ARG A 190 6.77 14.76 21.37
CA ARG A 190 6.82 14.10 20.06
C ARG A 190 8.22 13.98 19.48
N ASP A 191 9.14 14.82 19.93
CA ASP A 191 10.55 14.88 19.54
C ASP A 191 11.44 13.81 20.21
N ALA A 192 10.91 12.96 21.10
CA ALA A 192 11.67 11.93 21.76
C ALA A 192 12.25 10.91 20.76
N GLU A 193 13.52 10.52 20.96
CA GLU A 193 14.17 9.47 20.17
C GLU A 193 13.51 8.11 20.42
N GLY A 194 13.10 7.42 19.37
CA GLY A 194 12.38 6.14 19.43
C GLY A 194 10.93 6.23 18.94
N ILE A 195 10.46 7.41 18.47
CA ILE A 195 9.15 7.59 17.86
C ILE A 195 9.32 7.75 16.35
N HIS A 196 8.83 6.77 15.58
CA HIS A 196 8.97 6.75 14.13
C HIS A 196 7.63 6.57 13.43
N PHE A 197 7.52 7.05 12.20
CA PHE A 197 6.42 6.65 11.35
C PHE A 197 6.57 5.19 10.94
N ALA A 198 5.45 4.49 10.80
CA ALA A 198 5.41 3.09 10.40
C ALA A 198 6.15 2.84 9.07
N MET A 199 6.02 3.77 8.12
CA MET A 199 6.67 3.65 6.81
C MET A 199 8.19 3.76 6.90
N ASP A 200 8.72 4.60 7.78
CA ASP A 200 10.18 4.68 7.99
C ASP A 200 10.73 3.34 8.52
N PHE A 201 10.01 2.73 9.46
CA PHE A 201 10.35 1.42 10.01
C PHE A 201 10.31 0.32 8.94
N LEU A 202 9.20 0.21 8.20
CA LEU A 202 9.00 -0.85 7.19
C LEU A 202 9.95 -0.68 6.00
N ARG A 203 10.14 0.56 5.53
CA ARG A 203 11.04 0.88 4.43
C ARG A 203 12.49 0.56 4.78
N ALA A 204 12.99 1.08 5.91
CA ALA A 204 14.35 0.84 6.34
C ALA A 204 14.63 -0.66 6.56
N ASN A 205 13.68 -1.38 7.18
CA ASN A 205 13.76 -2.83 7.35
C ASN A 205 13.88 -3.56 5.99
N THR A 206 12.97 -3.28 5.06
CA THR A 206 12.97 -3.98 3.77
C THR A 206 14.22 -3.64 2.96
N LYS A 207 14.63 -2.36 2.96
CA LYS A 207 15.83 -1.93 2.26
C LYS A 207 17.08 -2.61 2.79
N SER A 208 17.32 -2.60 4.09
CA SER A 208 18.46 -3.27 4.73
C SER A 208 18.43 -4.79 4.52
N LEU A 209 17.24 -5.41 4.54
CA LEU A 209 17.08 -6.83 4.23
C LEU A 209 17.54 -7.14 2.80
N LEU A 210 17.10 -6.39 1.81
CA LEU A 210 17.41 -6.61 0.40
C LEU A 210 18.86 -6.26 0.06
N ASP A 211 19.40 -5.19 0.63
CA ASP A 211 20.76 -4.72 0.32
C ASP A 211 21.83 -5.58 0.99
N SER A 212 21.59 -6.07 2.21
CA SER A 212 22.65 -6.66 3.02
C SER A 212 22.25 -7.86 3.88
N ASN A 213 20.97 -8.26 3.87
CA ASN A 213 20.39 -9.19 4.84
C ASN A 213 20.64 -8.72 6.29
N HIS A 214 20.32 -7.42 6.53
CA HIS A 214 20.48 -6.68 7.79
C HIS A 214 21.92 -6.54 8.30
N LYS A 215 22.95 -6.87 7.52
CA LYS A 215 24.34 -6.76 7.93
C LYS A 215 24.84 -5.32 8.02
N ASP A 216 24.24 -4.41 7.26
CA ASP A 216 24.55 -2.97 7.29
C ASP A 216 24.02 -2.24 8.52
N GLN A 217 23.06 -2.86 9.23
CA GLN A 217 22.37 -2.31 10.40
C GLN A 217 21.65 -0.97 10.14
N ASN A 218 21.39 -0.63 8.88
CA ASN A 218 20.71 0.59 8.46
C ASN A 218 19.18 0.44 8.53
N TYR A 219 18.66 0.00 9.66
CA TYR A 219 17.23 -0.13 9.92
C TYR A 219 16.89 0.18 11.38
N ILE A 220 15.66 0.54 11.63
CA ILE A 220 15.14 0.77 12.98
C ILE A 220 14.97 -0.58 13.65
N ASN A 221 15.86 -0.91 14.58
CA ASN A 221 15.88 -2.21 15.23
C ASN A 221 14.95 -2.23 16.45
N SER A 222 14.03 -3.19 16.51
CA SER A 222 13.11 -3.40 17.65
C SER A 222 13.55 -4.55 18.59
N LYS A 223 14.70 -5.16 18.34
CA LYS A 223 15.21 -6.27 19.17
C LYS A 223 15.36 -5.85 20.64
N ASP A 224 14.87 -6.70 21.54
CA ASP A 224 14.92 -6.53 23.00
C ASP A 224 14.21 -5.24 23.51
N LYS A 225 13.37 -4.58 22.68
CA LYS A 225 12.63 -3.36 23.02
C LYS A 225 11.18 -3.65 23.41
N ASP A 226 10.64 -2.82 24.29
CA ASP A 226 9.21 -2.70 24.54
C ASP A 226 8.60 -1.84 23.41
N VAL A 227 7.80 -2.45 22.52
CA VAL A 227 7.30 -1.82 21.29
C VAL A 227 5.81 -1.49 21.42
N ILE A 228 5.43 -0.29 21.02
CA ILE A 228 4.01 0.11 20.87
C ILE A 228 3.77 0.51 19.41
N VAL A 229 2.71 -0.04 18.81
CA VAL A 229 2.20 0.34 17.49
C VAL A 229 0.90 1.12 17.68
N ILE A 230 0.81 2.33 17.15
CA ILE A 230 -0.39 3.17 17.22
C ILE A 230 -1.10 3.15 15.87
N GLY A 231 -2.28 2.52 15.83
CA GLY A 231 -3.11 2.30 14.66
C GLY A 231 -3.22 0.83 14.27
N GLY A 232 -4.43 0.38 13.95
CA GLY A 232 -4.78 -1.03 13.78
C GLY A 232 -5.11 -1.46 12.35
N GLY A 233 -4.71 -0.69 11.35
CA GLY A 233 -4.84 -1.08 9.95
C GLY A 233 -3.74 -2.07 9.51
N ASP A 234 -3.78 -2.46 8.23
CA ASP A 234 -2.81 -3.38 7.62
C ASP A 234 -1.35 -2.97 7.85
N THR A 235 -1.05 -1.66 7.81
CA THR A 235 0.29 -1.12 8.11
C THR A 235 0.70 -1.40 9.55
N GLY A 236 -0.25 -1.28 10.50
CA GLY A 236 -0.01 -1.62 11.92
C GLY A 236 0.35 -3.08 12.08
N THR A 237 -0.42 -3.99 11.46
CA THR A 237 -0.14 -5.42 11.46
C THR A 237 1.22 -5.75 10.84
N ASP A 238 1.61 -5.08 9.76
CA ASP A 238 2.91 -5.26 9.12
C ASP A 238 4.07 -4.78 10.02
N CYS A 239 3.86 -3.72 10.80
CA CYS A 239 4.80 -3.28 11.84
C CYS A 239 4.90 -4.31 12.98
N ILE A 240 3.78 -4.86 13.44
CA ILE A 240 3.75 -5.91 14.45
C ILE A 240 4.57 -7.11 13.99
N GLY A 241 4.24 -7.68 12.83
CA GLY A 241 4.93 -8.85 12.29
C GLY A 241 6.43 -8.62 12.06
N THR A 242 6.83 -7.41 11.67
CA THR A 242 8.23 -7.03 11.51
C THR A 242 8.94 -6.93 12.87
N ALA A 243 8.30 -6.29 13.87
CA ALA A 243 8.89 -6.15 15.21
C ALA A 243 9.08 -7.51 15.91
N LEU A 244 8.13 -8.44 15.74
CA LEU A 244 8.24 -9.81 16.24
C LEU A 244 9.45 -10.54 15.63
N ARG A 245 9.68 -10.38 14.32
CA ARG A 245 10.84 -10.99 13.62
C ARG A 245 12.17 -10.40 14.03
N HIS A 246 12.20 -9.15 14.45
CA HIS A 246 13.39 -8.57 15.10
C HIS A 246 13.64 -9.12 16.51
N GLY A 247 12.66 -9.74 17.15
CA GLY A 247 12.74 -10.24 18.52
C GLY A 247 12.49 -9.14 19.55
N CYS A 248 11.42 -8.37 19.40
CA CYS A 248 11.01 -7.40 20.40
C CYS A 248 10.68 -8.09 21.73
N LYS A 249 10.88 -7.38 22.83
CA LYS A 249 10.71 -7.91 24.20
C LYS A 249 9.23 -7.96 24.60
N SER A 250 8.46 -6.97 24.19
CA SER A 250 7.00 -6.91 24.34
C SER A 250 6.38 -6.11 23.19
N LEU A 251 5.09 -6.32 22.97
CA LEU A 251 4.36 -5.63 21.92
C LEU A 251 2.95 -5.28 22.37
N THR A 252 2.54 -4.03 22.11
CA THR A 252 1.17 -3.53 22.34
C THR A 252 0.73 -2.75 21.10
N ASN A 253 -0.54 -2.91 20.73
CA ASN A 253 -1.12 -2.17 19.61
C ASN A 253 -2.30 -1.33 20.08
N PHE A 254 -2.26 -0.02 19.88
CA PHE A 254 -3.30 0.92 20.28
C PHE A 254 -4.26 1.22 19.14
N GLU A 255 -5.54 1.09 19.46
CA GLU A 255 -6.66 1.40 18.59
C GLU A 255 -7.53 2.48 19.19
N ILE A 256 -7.78 3.55 18.44
CA ILE A 256 -8.69 4.63 18.90
C ILE A 256 -10.15 4.20 18.79
N LEU A 257 -10.47 3.32 17.84
CA LEU A 257 -11.82 2.79 17.67
C LEU A 257 -12.17 1.76 18.74
N PRO A 258 -13.45 1.60 19.07
CA PRO A 258 -13.89 0.51 19.94
C PRO A 258 -13.64 -0.85 19.27
N GLN A 259 -13.52 -1.88 20.10
CA GLN A 259 -13.41 -3.25 19.60
C GLN A 259 -14.62 -3.58 18.71
N PRO A 260 -14.38 -4.01 17.46
CA PRO A 260 -15.46 -4.41 16.57
C PRO A 260 -16.28 -5.59 17.15
N PRO A 261 -17.57 -5.70 16.84
CA PRO A 261 -18.40 -6.84 17.25
C PRO A 261 -17.92 -8.13 16.57
N VAL A 262 -18.21 -9.28 17.17
CA VAL A 262 -17.87 -10.60 16.60
C VAL A 262 -18.71 -10.89 15.35
N GLU A 263 -19.98 -10.47 15.37
CA GLU A 263 -20.93 -10.63 14.26
C GLU A 263 -21.25 -9.27 13.62
N ARG A 264 -21.78 -9.28 12.39
CA ARG A 264 -22.21 -8.07 11.70
C ARG A 264 -23.27 -7.33 12.51
N ALA A 265 -23.07 -6.05 12.74
CA ALA A 265 -24.09 -5.17 13.31
C ALA A 265 -25.19 -4.86 12.26
N GLU A 266 -26.36 -4.41 12.72
CA GLU A 266 -27.51 -4.07 11.85
C GLU A 266 -27.19 -2.92 10.86
N ASP A 267 -26.33 -2.00 11.23
CA ASP A 267 -25.85 -0.89 10.38
C ASP A 267 -24.75 -1.30 9.40
N ASN A 268 -24.30 -2.56 9.44
CA ASN A 268 -23.31 -3.13 8.53
C ASN A 268 -23.83 -4.38 7.80
N PRO A 269 -24.94 -4.28 7.06
CA PRO A 269 -25.55 -5.42 6.37
C PRO A 269 -24.68 -5.91 5.20
N TRP A 270 -24.84 -7.19 4.82
CA TRP A 270 -24.34 -7.69 3.55
C TRP A 270 -24.92 -6.85 2.38
N PRO A 271 -24.20 -6.55 1.30
CA PRO A 271 -22.83 -6.99 0.94
C PRO A 271 -21.70 -6.05 1.38
N ILE A 272 -21.96 -5.10 2.26
CA ILE A 272 -20.94 -4.16 2.74
C ILE A 272 -19.81 -4.97 3.42
N PHE A 273 -18.56 -4.51 3.28
CA PHE A 273 -17.42 -5.17 3.94
C PHE A 273 -17.66 -5.32 5.45
N PRO A 274 -17.46 -6.53 6.01
CA PRO A 274 -17.79 -6.79 7.40
C PRO A 274 -16.88 -6.03 8.36
N LYS A 275 -17.46 -5.15 9.18
CA LYS A 275 -16.81 -4.47 10.30
C LYS A 275 -16.91 -5.36 11.55
N THR A 276 -16.29 -6.53 11.48
CA THR A 276 -16.29 -7.51 12.56
C THR A 276 -14.89 -7.67 13.13
N TYR A 277 -14.82 -8.17 14.37
CA TYR A 277 -13.56 -8.51 14.99
C TYR A 277 -12.82 -9.56 14.17
N LYS A 278 -11.64 -9.20 13.69
CA LYS A 278 -10.75 -10.07 12.92
C LYS A 278 -9.39 -10.11 13.59
N VAL A 279 -8.78 -11.27 13.57
CA VAL A 279 -7.40 -11.44 14.00
C VAL A 279 -6.58 -11.61 12.73
N ASP A 280 -5.59 -10.76 12.54
CA ASP A 280 -4.65 -10.83 11.44
C ASP A 280 -3.36 -11.52 11.89
N TYR A 281 -2.50 -11.92 10.94
CA TYR A 281 -1.30 -12.71 11.19
C TYR A 281 -0.39 -12.13 12.30
N GLY A 282 -0.18 -10.80 12.32
CA GLY A 282 0.64 -10.18 13.36
C GLY A 282 0.05 -10.28 14.76
N HIS A 283 -1.28 -10.23 14.87
CA HIS A 283 -1.97 -10.41 16.15
C HIS A 283 -1.90 -11.87 16.62
N GLU A 284 -2.08 -12.84 15.70
CA GLU A 284 -1.95 -14.28 15.99
C GLU A 284 -0.53 -14.62 16.44
N GLU A 285 0.48 -14.18 15.70
CA GLU A 285 1.90 -14.37 16.03
C GLU A 285 2.26 -13.75 17.39
N SER A 286 1.75 -12.53 17.67
CA SER A 286 1.96 -11.88 18.97
C SER A 286 1.31 -12.64 20.10
N ASN A 287 0.09 -13.11 19.89
CA ASN A 287 -0.62 -13.93 20.88
C ASN A 287 0.11 -15.26 21.17
N GLU A 288 0.64 -15.91 20.15
CA GLU A 288 1.41 -17.15 20.28
C GLU A 288 2.71 -16.91 21.08
N LEU A 289 3.40 -15.79 20.84
CA LEU A 289 4.67 -15.49 21.50
C LEU A 289 4.51 -14.96 22.93
N PHE A 290 3.51 -14.10 23.18
CA PHE A 290 3.35 -13.38 24.44
C PHE A 290 2.13 -13.83 25.27
N GLY A 291 1.29 -14.74 24.73
CA GLY A 291 0.15 -15.32 25.44
C GLY A 291 -1.10 -14.44 25.51
N SER A 292 -1.16 -13.33 24.75
CA SER A 292 -2.32 -12.44 24.69
C SER A 292 -2.36 -11.65 23.39
N ASP A 293 -3.57 -11.27 22.96
CA ASP A 293 -3.78 -10.31 21.86
C ASP A 293 -3.14 -8.96 22.22
N PRO A 294 -2.31 -8.38 21.34
CA PRO A 294 -1.59 -7.13 21.64
C PRO A 294 -2.48 -5.88 21.64
N ARG A 295 -3.73 -5.97 21.17
CA ARG A 295 -4.59 -4.81 20.92
C ARG A 295 -5.24 -4.27 22.19
N VAL A 296 -5.24 -2.94 22.30
CA VAL A 296 -5.96 -2.17 23.29
C VAL A 296 -6.84 -1.16 22.56
N PHE A 297 -8.13 -1.25 22.74
CA PHE A 297 -9.14 -0.47 22.01
C PHE A 297 -9.63 0.75 22.79
N SER A 298 -10.24 1.71 22.08
CA SER A 298 -10.81 2.95 22.64
C SER A 298 -9.79 3.75 23.44
N ILE A 299 -8.55 3.86 22.92
CA ILE A 299 -7.43 4.48 23.61
C ILE A 299 -6.77 5.54 22.74
N SER A 300 -6.41 6.69 23.35
CA SER A 300 -5.71 7.79 22.70
C SER A 300 -4.44 8.14 23.46
N GLY A 301 -3.37 8.50 22.74
CA GLY A 301 -2.15 9.04 23.33
C GLY A 301 -2.35 10.46 23.84
N LYS A 302 -1.78 10.78 25.00
CA LYS A 302 -1.88 12.07 25.66
C LYS A 302 -0.53 12.78 25.76
N GLU A 303 0.53 12.04 26.06
CA GLU A 303 1.88 12.56 26.20
C GLU A 303 2.88 11.42 26.01
N PHE A 304 3.96 11.66 25.27
CA PHE A 304 5.12 10.76 25.26
C PHE A 304 6.00 11.05 26.47
N LEU A 305 6.60 10.01 27.03
CA LEU A 305 7.52 10.11 28.14
C LEU A 305 8.95 9.97 27.64
N LYS A 306 9.85 10.83 28.10
CA LYS A 306 11.28 10.77 27.75
C LYS A 306 12.16 11.01 28.96
N ASP A 307 13.39 10.46 28.89
CA ASP A 307 14.41 10.68 29.87
C ASP A 307 15.11 12.05 29.69
N ASP A 308 16.04 12.37 30.59
CA ASP A 308 16.83 13.62 30.54
C ASP A 308 17.75 13.70 29.30
N GLN A 309 17.96 12.59 28.61
CA GLN A 309 18.77 12.50 27.38
C GLN A 309 17.91 12.63 26.11
N GLY A 310 16.59 12.66 26.24
CA GLY A 310 15.64 12.78 25.15
C GLY A 310 15.17 11.43 24.56
N ASN A 311 15.59 10.30 25.16
CA ASN A 311 15.13 8.99 24.68
C ASN A 311 13.73 8.68 25.16
N LEU A 312 12.93 8.03 24.31
CA LEU A 312 11.60 7.55 24.65
C LEU A 312 11.67 6.53 25.80
N THR A 313 10.81 6.72 26.82
CA THR A 313 10.64 5.78 27.94
C THR A 313 9.23 5.22 28.04
N GLY A 314 8.26 5.84 27.36
CA GLY A 314 6.88 5.38 27.38
C GLY A 314 5.90 6.40 26.79
N ILE A 315 4.63 6.14 27.05
CA ILE A 315 3.51 7.01 26.66
C ILE A 315 2.42 6.99 27.72
N VAL A 316 1.83 8.14 27.99
CA VAL A 316 0.59 8.26 28.76
C VAL A 316 -0.58 8.22 27.77
N THR A 317 -1.54 7.36 28.05
CA THR A 317 -2.79 7.25 27.27
C THR A 317 -3.99 7.56 28.13
N VAL A 318 -5.12 7.77 27.48
CA VAL A 318 -6.44 7.97 28.11
C VAL A 318 -7.48 7.17 27.30
N GLU A 319 -8.49 6.62 27.98
CA GLU A 319 -9.63 6.01 27.28
C GLU A 319 -10.50 7.09 26.62
N VAL A 320 -11.09 6.76 25.47
CA VAL A 320 -12.00 7.63 24.74
C VAL A 320 -13.37 6.99 24.57
N ASP A 321 -14.41 7.82 24.55
CA ASP A 321 -15.76 7.39 24.22
C ASP A 321 -15.98 7.24 22.70
N ASN A 322 -17.17 6.83 22.28
CA ASN A 322 -17.53 6.65 20.86
C ASN A 322 -17.47 7.94 20.03
N ASN A 323 -17.34 9.12 20.64
CA ASN A 323 -17.15 10.40 19.99
C ASN A 323 -15.68 10.88 20.08
N PHE A 324 -14.76 10.00 20.46
CA PHE A 324 -13.33 10.27 20.68
C PHE A 324 -13.03 11.29 21.77
N LYS A 325 -13.98 11.49 22.71
CA LYS A 325 -13.78 12.38 23.85
C LYS A 325 -13.11 11.62 24.99
N GLU A 326 -12.06 12.22 25.55
CA GLU A 326 -11.31 11.67 26.69
C GLU A 326 -12.21 11.40 27.92
N ILE A 327 -12.03 10.25 28.54
CA ILE A 327 -12.68 9.85 29.80
C ILE A 327 -11.70 10.15 30.93
N SER A 328 -11.98 11.19 31.70
CA SER A 328 -11.13 11.64 32.80
C SER A 328 -10.94 10.56 33.86
N GLY A 329 -9.72 10.42 34.38
CA GLY A 329 -9.36 9.44 35.40
C GLY A 329 -9.06 8.03 34.89
N THR A 330 -8.92 7.88 33.57
CA THR A 330 -8.50 6.63 32.92
C THR A 330 -7.07 6.69 32.39
N GLU A 331 -6.32 7.72 32.79
CA GLU A 331 -4.93 7.87 32.37
C GLU A 331 -4.09 6.67 32.80
N LYS A 332 -3.27 6.17 31.87
CA LYS A 332 -2.41 5.01 32.09
C LYS A 332 -1.06 5.23 31.44
N GLU A 333 0.00 4.95 32.19
CA GLU A 333 1.36 4.92 31.65
C GLU A 333 1.68 3.55 31.07
N TRP A 334 2.35 3.56 29.92
CA TRP A 334 2.88 2.38 29.24
C TRP A 334 4.35 2.58 28.97
N LYS A 335 5.15 1.58 29.33
CA LYS A 335 6.56 1.58 29.01
C LYS A 335 6.76 1.28 27.52
N ALA A 336 7.65 2.05 26.86
CA ALA A 336 8.05 1.82 25.49
C ALA A 336 9.46 2.33 25.22
N ASP A 337 10.25 1.55 24.50
CA ASP A 337 11.54 1.92 23.95
C ASP A 337 11.43 2.27 22.45
N LEU A 338 10.29 1.92 21.82
CA LEU A 338 10.01 2.19 20.42
C LEU A 338 8.49 2.37 20.22
N ILE A 339 8.11 3.47 19.58
CA ILE A 339 6.71 3.71 19.16
C ILE A 339 6.66 3.89 17.64
N LEU A 340 5.74 3.14 17.00
CA LEU A 340 5.50 3.18 15.56
C LEU A 340 4.12 3.77 15.27
N LEU A 341 4.10 4.91 14.55
CA LEU A 341 2.87 5.61 14.20
C LEU A 341 2.33 5.06 12.88
N ALA A 342 1.29 4.23 12.94
CA ALA A 342 0.61 3.58 11.82
C ALA A 342 -0.81 4.14 11.60
N MET A 343 -0.96 5.47 11.66
CA MET A 343 -2.25 6.15 11.70
C MET A 343 -2.79 6.55 10.31
N GLY A 344 -2.20 6.01 9.23
CA GLY A 344 -2.56 6.33 7.85
C GLY A 344 -1.94 7.63 7.33
N PHE A 345 -2.45 8.10 6.18
CA PHE A 345 -1.88 9.20 5.42
C PHE A 345 -2.89 10.34 5.24
N LEU A 346 -2.36 11.53 5.00
CA LEU A 346 -3.16 12.74 4.72
C LEU A 346 -3.41 12.91 3.21
N GLY A 347 -2.46 12.51 2.36
CA GLY A 347 -2.52 12.66 0.92
C GLY A 347 -1.14 12.52 0.27
N PRO A 348 -1.03 12.86 -1.03
CA PRO A 348 0.25 12.96 -1.73
C PRO A 348 1.04 14.18 -1.26
N GLU A 349 2.33 14.19 -1.57
CA GLU A 349 3.16 15.39 -1.45
C GLU A 349 2.78 16.39 -2.55
N ASP A 350 2.81 17.68 -2.24
CA ASP A 350 2.28 18.74 -3.11
C ASP A 350 3.32 19.33 -4.08
N TYR A 351 4.64 19.13 -3.85
CA TYR A 351 5.70 19.71 -4.68
C TYR A 351 5.61 19.28 -6.16
N VAL A 352 5.15 18.05 -6.44
CA VAL A 352 4.99 17.55 -7.81
C VAL A 352 3.96 18.36 -8.58
N VAL A 353 2.90 18.80 -7.93
CA VAL A 353 1.77 19.49 -8.60
C VAL A 353 1.88 21.00 -8.60
N GLN A 354 2.71 21.60 -7.74
CA GLN A 354 2.88 23.06 -7.66
C GLN A 354 3.23 23.67 -9.04
N ASN A 355 4.06 22.99 -9.82
CA ASN A 355 4.49 23.45 -11.15
C ASN A 355 3.60 22.92 -12.30
N LEU A 356 2.71 21.95 -12.05
CA LEU A 356 1.77 21.41 -13.05
C LEU A 356 0.44 22.14 -13.08
N LYS A 357 0.16 23.03 -12.12
CA LYS A 357 -1.12 23.73 -11.95
C LYS A 357 -2.31 22.76 -11.82
N VAL A 358 -2.13 21.70 -11.03
CA VAL A 358 -3.16 20.74 -10.70
C VAL A 358 -3.84 21.18 -9.42
N ASP A 359 -5.17 21.26 -9.45
CA ASP A 359 -5.97 21.56 -8.26
C ASP A 359 -5.97 20.39 -7.29
N LEU A 360 -6.08 20.69 -6.00
CA LEU A 360 -6.30 19.70 -4.94
C LEU A 360 -7.79 19.69 -4.53
N ASP A 361 -8.22 18.53 -4.04
CA ASP A 361 -9.54 18.40 -3.41
C ASP A 361 -9.51 18.84 -1.92
N GLU A 362 -10.65 18.77 -1.23
CA GLU A 362 -10.79 19.15 0.18
C GLU A 362 -9.94 18.27 1.14
N ARG A 363 -9.44 17.14 0.64
CA ARG A 363 -8.59 16.19 1.37
C ARG A 363 -7.13 16.25 0.95
N SER A 364 -6.74 17.27 0.19
CA SER A 364 -5.40 17.46 -0.36
C SER A 364 -4.97 16.39 -1.39
N ASN A 365 -5.90 15.64 -1.96
CA ASN A 365 -5.60 14.73 -3.08
C ASN A 365 -5.63 15.50 -4.41
N TYR A 366 -4.95 14.98 -5.43
CA TYR A 366 -5.01 15.56 -6.78
C TYR A 366 -6.42 15.45 -7.34
N LYS A 367 -7.04 16.61 -7.61
CA LYS A 367 -8.45 16.67 -8.02
C LYS A 367 -8.64 16.14 -9.44
N ALA A 368 -9.25 14.98 -9.54
CA ALA A 368 -9.71 14.38 -10.79
C ALA A 368 -10.93 13.49 -10.51
N GLU A 369 -11.91 13.50 -11.41
CA GLU A 369 -13.12 12.69 -11.25
C GLU A 369 -12.82 11.21 -11.52
N HIS A 370 -13.49 10.33 -10.78
CA HIS A 370 -13.41 8.89 -10.99
C HIS A 370 -13.92 8.53 -12.40
N ASN A 371 -13.22 7.63 -13.09
CA ASN A 371 -13.46 7.23 -14.50
C ASN A 371 -13.18 8.31 -15.56
N ILE A 372 -12.77 9.52 -15.19
CA ILE A 372 -12.31 10.56 -16.13
C ILE A 372 -10.82 10.77 -15.98
N HIS A 373 -10.32 10.77 -14.75
CA HIS A 373 -8.90 10.82 -14.35
C HIS A 373 -8.13 12.07 -14.80
N VAL A 374 -8.66 12.91 -15.70
CA VAL A 374 -8.05 14.17 -16.09
C VAL A 374 -8.13 15.18 -14.95
N THR A 375 -7.04 15.89 -14.70
CA THR A 375 -6.96 16.95 -13.69
C THR A 375 -7.42 18.30 -14.27
N SER A 376 -7.23 19.39 -13.50
CA SER A 376 -7.43 20.76 -14.03
C SER A 376 -6.47 21.13 -15.17
N ASN A 377 -5.38 20.37 -15.34
CA ASN A 377 -4.50 20.45 -16.50
C ASN A 377 -4.86 19.34 -17.51
N PRO A 378 -5.30 19.65 -18.74
CA PRO A 378 -5.84 18.67 -19.68
C PRO A 378 -4.83 17.63 -20.18
N LYS A 379 -3.52 17.85 -19.96
CA LYS A 379 -2.46 16.89 -20.30
C LYS A 379 -1.97 16.07 -19.10
N VAL A 380 -2.57 16.28 -17.92
CA VAL A 380 -2.17 15.64 -16.69
C VAL A 380 -3.34 14.84 -16.12
N PHE A 381 -3.12 13.56 -15.92
CA PHE A 381 -4.07 12.62 -15.34
C PHE A 381 -3.58 12.20 -13.95
N ALA A 382 -4.49 11.70 -13.11
CA ALA A 382 -4.14 11.19 -11.78
C ALA A 382 -4.87 9.88 -11.47
N ALA A 383 -4.18 8.94 -10.84
CA ALA A 383 -4.73 7.63 -10.48
C ALA A 383 -4.14 7.08 -9.19
N GLY A 384 -4.91 6.24 -8.51
CA GLY A 384 -4.49 5.62 -7.25
C GLY A 384 -4.65 6.55 -6.06
N ASP A 385 -3.87 6.31 -5.01
CA ASP A 385 -4.05 6.98 -3.73
C ASP A 385 -3.79 8.49 -3.77
N CYS A 386 -2.99 8.99 -4.70
CA CYS A 386 -2.79 10.44 -4.86
C CYS A 386 -4.05 11.18 -5.32
N ARG A 387 -4.98 10.48 -5.99
CA ARG A 387 -6.27 11.01 -6.43
C ARG A 387 -7.40 10.68 -5.45
N ARG A 388 -7.39 9.46 -4.92
CA ARG A 388 -8.49 8.88 -4.15
C ARG A 388 -8.33 9.04 -2.63
N GLY A 389 -7.11 9.25 -2.17
CA GLY A 389 -6.69 9.00 -0.79
C GLY A 389 -6.28 7.53 -0.60
N GLN A 390 -5.66 7.21 0.51
CA GLN A 390 -5.19 5.85 0.80
C GLN A 390 -6.32 4.81 0.60
N SER A 391 -6.00 3.72 -0.09
CA SER A 391 -6.98 2.71 -0.47
C SER A 391 -6.35 1.32 -0.62
N LEU A 392 -7.10 0.38 -1.18
CA LEU A 392 -6.63 -0.99 -1.39
C LEU A 392 -5.81 -1.10 -2.68
N VAL A 393 -4.87 -2.05 -2.71
CA VAL A 393 -4.07 -2.37 -3.90
C VAL A 393 -4.92 -2.61 -5.15
N VAL A 394 -6.05 -3.30 -5.01
CA VAL A 394 -6.99 -3.56 -6.11
C VAL A 394 -7.66 -2.30 -6.65
N TRP A 395 -7.89 -1.31 -5.80
CA TRP A 395 -8.38 0.00 -6.24
C TRP A 395 -7.31 0.78 -7.00
N ALA A 396 -6.06 0.75 -6.52
CA ALA A 396 -4.95 1.39 -7.22
C ALA A 396 -4.75 0.80 -8.62
N ILE A 397 -4.76 -0.54 -8.76
CA ILE A 397 -4.69 -1.23 -10.06
C ILE A 397 -5.87 -0.83 -10.96
N ASN A 398 -7.11 -0.87 -10.43
CA ASN A 398 -8.30 -0.51 -11.19
C ASN A 398 -8.24 0.94 -11.70
N GLU A 399 -7.80 1.88 -10.88
CA GLU A 399 -7.66 3.29 -11.28
C GLU A 399 -6.54 3.49 -12.30
N GLY A 400 -5.44 2.76 -12.18
CA GLY A 400 -4.39 2.77 -13.19
C GLY A 400 -4.90 2.31 -14.56
N ARG A 401 -5.64 1.20 -14.60
CA ARG A 401 -6.31 0.70 -15.82
C ARG A 401 -7.30 1.72 -16.39
N ALA A 402 -8.15 2.29 -15.53
CA ALA A 402 -9.15 3.28 -15.97
C ALA A 402 -8.48 4.54 -16.52
N ALA A 403 -7.45 5.07 -15.84
CA ALA A 403 -6.69 6.21 -16.32
C ALA A 403 -5.97 5.91 -17.66
N ALA A 404 -5.43 4.71 -17.82
CA ALA A 404 -4.81 4.29 -19.08
C ALA A 404 -5.79 4.30 -20.23
N ASN A 405 -7.03 3.81 -20.01
CA ASN A 405 -8.08 3.84 -21.01
C ASN A 405 -8.43 5.29 -21.42
N GLU A 406 -8.59 6.19 -20.44
CA GLU A 406 -8.89 7.60 -20.72
C GLU A 406 -7.74 8.31 -21.44
N ILE A 407 -6.48 8.02 -21.05
CA ILE A 407 -5.30 8.55 -21.74
C ILE A 407 -5.25 8.02 -23.18
N ASN A 408 -5.51 6.74 -23.42
CA ASN A 408 -5.54 6.17 -24.77
C ASN A 408 -6.62 6.84 -25.64
N ASN A 409 -7.82 7.08 -25.09
CA ASN A 409 -8.89 7.83 -25.78
C ASN A 409 -8.47 9.27 -26.08
N PHE A 410 -7.78 9.94 -25.17
CA PHE A 410 -7.28 11.30 -25.35
C PHE A 410 -6.20 11.39 -26.46
N LEU A 411 -5.37 10.36 -26.62
CA LEU A 411 -4.26 10.33 -27.57
C LEU A 411 -4.65 9.80 -28.97
N SER A 412 -5.82 9.16 -29.08
CA SER A 412 -6.38 8.67 -30.35
C SER A 412 -6.96 9.81 -31.17
#